data_6479b5b200ebef3af95ee4bc59338caa
#
_entry.id   6479b5b200ebef3af95ee4bc59338caa
#
_cell.length_a   1.000
_cell.length_b   1.000
_cell.length_c   1.000
_cell.angle_alpha   90.00
_cell.angle_beta   90.00
_cell.angle_gamma   90.00
#
_symmetry.space_group_name_H-M   'P 1'
#
loop_
_entity.id
_entity.type
_entity.pdbx_description
1 polymer ?
#
loop_
_entity_poly.entity_id
_entity_poly.type
_entity_poly.pdbx_seq_one_letter_code
_entity_poly.pdbx_strand_id
1 'polypeptide(L)'
;TGVIAIVAAQQAFFRQNEWSTHASTAQRLGNEIRELTLHLPRHDPVTGTTFWGPESTEIDITDFDDLDDFDGEDGNGTVFSALLGNGPIGASGDVIPAMDGWSQRVFVEHIDPLEITRVVADGASDLMRVRVVIEYQGPSDSEPREITRVTWIAPGRGD
;
A
#
# COMPACT_ATOMS: atom_id res chain seq x y z
N THR A 1 -37.26 28.75 2.82
CA THR A 1 -35.81 28.92 2.57
C THR A 1 -34.95 28.39 3.71
N GLY A 2 -35.31 28.54 4.99
CA GLY A 2 -34.52 28.11 6.13
C GLY A 2 -34.31 26.58 6.22
N VAL A 3 -35.32 25.79 5.92
CA VAL A 3 -35.25 24.31 6.01
C VAL A 3 -34.25 23.71 4.99
N ILE A 4 -34.21 24.24 3.78
CA ILE A 4 -33.28 23.79 2.73
C ILE A 4 -31.83 24.07 3.13
N ALA A 5 -31.55 25.21 3.77
CA ALA A 5 -30.22 25.56 4.24
C ALA A 5 -29.75 24.62 5.37
N ILE A 6 -30.65 24.23 6.29
CA ILE A 6 -30.33 23.29 7.37
C ILE A 6 -30.01 21.90 6.80
N VAL A 7 -30.79 21.41 5.84
CA VAL A 7 -30.56 20.10 5.21
C VAL A 7 -29.23 20.10 4.45
N ALA A 8 -28.92 21.16 3.70
CA ALA A 8 -27.65 21.28 3.00
C ALA A 8 -26.45 21.34 3.96
N ALA A 9 -26.57 22.04 5.09
CA ALA A 9 -25.53 22.08 6.10
C ALA A 9 -25.30 20.72 6.77
N GLN A 10 -26.37 19.98 7.07
CA GLN A 10 -26.28 18.63 7.61
C GLN A 10 -25.63 17.67 6.62
N GLN A 11 -25.99 17.71 5.34
CA GLN A 11 -25.36 16.89 4.31
C GLN A 11 -23.86 17.20 4.13
N ALA A 12 -23.47 18.46 4.20
CA ALA A 12 -22.07 18.87 4.15
C ALA A 12 -21.29 18.33 5.36
N PHE A 13 -21.88 18.42 6.56
CA PHE A 13 -21.27 17.91 7.80
C PHE A 13 -21.10 16.38 7.77
N PHE A 14 -22.09 15.63 7.29
CA PHE A 14 -21.98 14.17 7.15
C PHE A 14 -20.88 13.78 6.16
N ARG A 15 -20.81 14.42 5.00
CA ARG A 15 -19.73 14.19 4.02
C ARG A 15 -18.35 14.51 4.59
N GLN A 16 -18.22 15.57 5.35
CA GLN A 16 -16.95 15.95 5.98
C GLN A 16 -16.52 14.92 7.03
N ASN A 17 -17.45 14.41 7.84
CA ASN A 17 -17.17 13.39 8.82
C ASN A 17 -16.77 12.06 8.16
N GLU A 18 -17.49 11.65 7.13
CA GLU A 18 -17.16 10.44 6.35
C GLU A 18 -15.77 10.55 5.74
N TRP A 19 -15.46 11.68 5.11
CA TRP A 19 -14.14 11.95 4.56
C TRP A 19 -13.03 11.89 5.63
N SER A 20 -13.24 12.49 6.79
CA SER A 20 -12.28 12.46 7.89
C SER A 20 -12.04 11.05 8.43
N THR A 21 -13.10 10.24 8.51
CA THR A 21 -13.01 8.84 8.93
C THR A 21 -12.24 8.01 7.91
N HIS A 22 -12.53 8.18 6.60
CA HIS A 22 -11.82 7.49 5.54
C HIS A 22 -10.34 7.88 5.51
N ALA A 23 -10.01 9.17 5.65
CA ALA A 23 -8.62 9.64 5.68
C ALA A 23 -7.83 9.02 6.84
N SER A 24 -8.44 8.95 8.03
CA SER A 24 -7.81 8.33 9.22
C SER A 24 -7.59 6.84 9.05
N THR A 25 -8.59 6.13 8.51
CA THR A 25 -8.49 4.69 8.22
C THR A 25 -7.41 4.44 7.16
N ALA A 26 -7.41 5.21 6.08
CA ALA A 26 -6.44 5.08 5.02
C ALA A 26 -5.00 5.31 5.50
N GLN A 27 -4.78 6.35 6.33
CA GLN A 27 -3.46 6.61 6.91
C GLN A 27 -3.00 5.46 7.80
N ARG A 28 -3.90 4.89 8.61
CA ARG A 28 -3.60 3.71 9.42
C ARG A 28 -3.20 2.53 8.53
N LEU A 29 -3.99 2.20 7.50
CA LEU A 29 -3.71 1.09 6.59
C LEU A 29 -2.36 1.25 5.87
N GLY A 30 -1.99 2.46 5.48
CA GLY A 30 -0.67 2.73 4.89
C GLY A 30 0.47 2.52 5.89
N ASN A 31 0.28 2.89 7.15
CA ASN A 31 1.26 2.67 8.20
C ASN A 31 1.41 1.19 8.60
N GLU A 32 0.35 0.38 8.51
CA GLU A 32 0.45 -1.08 8.75
C GLU A 32 1.45 -1.72 7.78
N ILE A 33 1.37 -1.41 6.49
CA ILE A 33 2.35 -1.90 5.50
C ILE A 33 3.75 -1.38 5.81
N ARG A 34 3.86 -0.11 6.20
CA ARG A 34 5.17 0.46 6.55
C ARG A 34 5.81 -0.29 7.71
N GLU A 35 5.07 -0.54 8.79
CA GLU A 35 5.58 -1.29 9.95
C GLU A 35 5.96 -2.73 9.58
N LEU A 36 5.16 -3.41 8.76
CA LEU A 36 5.45 -4.75 8.28
C LEU A 36 6.79 -4.79 7.52
N THR A 37 7.01 -3.85 6.61
CA THR A 37 8.16 -3.86 5.69
C THR A 37 9.43 -3.26 6.27
N LEU A 38 9.38 -2.53 7.39
CA LEU A 38 10.56 -1.91 8.01
C LEU A 38 11.65 -2.89 8.45
N HIS A 39 11.29 -4.14 8.68
CA HIS A 39 12.19 -5.17 9.20
C HIS A 39 12.66 -6.16 8.14
N LEU A 40 12.08 -6.11 6.94
CA LEU A 40 12.42 -6.98 5.83
C LEU A 40 13.78 -6.59 5.22
N PRO A 41 14.58 -7.56 4.77
CA PRO A 41 15.71 -7.30 3.89
C PRO A 41 15.20 -6.69 2.58
N ARG A 42 16.08 -6.13 1.77
CA ARG A 42 15.71 -5.52 0.49
C ARG A 42 15.56 -6.54 -0.63
N HIS A 43 16.29 -7.62 -0.52
CA HIS A 43 16.35 -8.73 -1.47
C HIS A 43 16.39 -10.03 -0.68
N ASP A 44 15.93 -11.11 -1.31
CA ASP A 44 15.95 -12.45 -0.76
C ASP A 44 17.34 -12.80 -0.18
N PRO A 45 17.38 -13.26 1.07
CA PRO A 45 18.63 -13.65 1.73
C PRO A 45 19.34 -14.84 1.06
N VAL A 46 18.66 -15.61 0.21
CA VAL A 46 19.17 -16.81 -0.44
C VAL A 46 19.53 -16.54 -1.90
N THR A 47 18.65 -15.92 -2.66
CA THR A 47 18.84 -15.65 -4.11
C THR A 47 19.50 -14.30 -4.38
N GLY A 48 19.44 -13.39 -3.43
CA GLY A 48 20.03 -12.05 -3.53
C GLY A 48 19.32 -11.23 -4.60
N THR A 49 20.09 -10.55 -5.45
CA THR A 49 19.55 -9.70 -6.53
C THR A 49 19.28 -10.45 -7.83
N THR A 50 19.23 -11.78 -7.80
CA THR A 50 19.07 -12.60 -9.02
C THR A 50 17.66 -12.52 -9.58
N PHE A 51 16.69 -12.36 -8.69
CA PHE A 51 15.29 -12.19 -9.03
C PHE A 51 14.80 -10.85 -8.47
N TRP A 52 13.74 -10.33 -9.06
CA TRP A 52 13.01 -9.16 -8.59
C TRP A 52 11.53 -9.52 -8.51
N GLY A 53 10.94 -9.26 -7.35
CA GLY A 53 9.59 -9.71 -7.04
C GLY A 53 9.55 -11.16 -6.54
N PRO A 54 8.37 -11.64 -6.17
CA PRO A 54 8.22 -12.92 -5.48
C PRO A 54 8.72 -14.10 -6.32
N GLU A 55 9.47 -14.99 -5.70
CA GLU A 55 9.90 -16.25 -6.29
C GLU A 55 8.70 -17.21 -6.48
N SER A 56 8.90 -18.21 -7.33
CA SER A 56 7.83 -19.16 -7.69
C SER A 56 7.23 -19.96 -6.52
N THR A 57 7.87 -19.95 -5.36
CA THR A 57 7.42 -20.58 -4.13
C THR A 57 6.70 -19.62 -3.19
N GLU A 58 6.74 -18.33 -3.46
CA GLU A 58 6.15 -17.26 -2.67
C GLU A 58 4.80 -16.88 -3.26
N ILE A 59 3.77 -17.56 -2.80
CA ILE A 59 2.43 -17.48 -3.38
C ILE A 59 1.56 -16.45 -2.63
N ASP A 60 1.81 -16.29 -1.35
CA ASP A 60 1.03 -15.38 -0.50
C ASP A 60 1.93 -14.64 0.51
N ILE A 61 1.33 -13.69 1.22
CA ILE A 61 2.03 -12.79 2.15
C ILE A 61 2.84 -13.51 3.24
N THR A 62 2.50 -14.75 3.57
CA THR A 62 3.22 -15.53 4.59
C THR A 62 4.53 -16.10 4.07
N ASP A 63 4.69 -16.12 2.77
CA ASP A 63 5.89 -16.58 2.09
C ASP A 63 6.86 -15.42 1.81
N PHE A 64 6.36 -14.16 1.78
CA PHE A 64 7.17 -12.98 1.51
C PHE A 64 8.21 -12.76 2.60
N ASP A 65 9.49 -12.81 2.24
CA ASP A 65 10.57 -12.72 3.20
C ASP A 65 11.50 -11.52 2.94
N ASP A 66 11.29 -10.80 1.85
CA ASP A 66 11.98 -9.56 1.52
C ASP A 66 11.06 -8.44 0.99
N LEU A 67 11.66 -7.32 0.62
CA LEU A 67 10.92 -6.12 0.26
C LEU A 67 10.45 -6.14 -1.19
N ASP A 68 11.21 -6.73 -2.10
CA ASP A 68 10.88 -6.72 -3.52
C ASP A 68 9.73 -7.68 -3.87
N ASP A 69 9.39 -8.65 -3.02
CA ASP A 69 8.17 -9.47 -3.13
C ASP A 69 6.90 -8.62 -3.22
N PHE A 70 6.91 -7.48 -2.54
CA PHE A 70 5.76 -6.56 -2.53
C PHE A 70 5.56 -5.80 -3.85
N ASP A 71 6.53 -5.82 -4.78
CA ASP A 71 6.36 -5.17 -6.08
C ASP A 71 5.53 -6.02 -7.06
N GLY A 72 5.37 -7.31 -6.78
CA GLY A 72 4.63 -8.25 -7.61
C GLY A 72 5.39 -8.65 -8.89
N GLU A 73 4.89 -9.63 -9.60
CA GLU A 73 5.58 -10.26 -10.73
C GLU A 73 5.94 -9.32 -11.90
N ASP A 74 5.16 -8.25 -12.10
CA ASP A 74 5.31 -7.37 -13.28
C ASP A 74 5.58 -5.90 -12.91
N GLY A 75 5.96 -5.61 -11.66
CA GLY A 75 6.11 -4.23 -11.18
C GLY A 75 4.79 -3.46 -11.11
N ASN A 76 3.66 -4.17 -11.15
CA ASN A 76 2.32 -3.57 -11.05
C ASN A 76 1.86 -3.39 -9.60
N GLY A 77 2.71 -3.77 -8.67
CA GLY A 77 2.47 -3.75 -7.24
C GLY A 77 1.57 -4.87 -6.76
N THR A 78 1.78 -5.29 -5.52
CA THR A 78 0.95 -6.31 -4.87
C THR A 78 -0.31 -5.67 -4.26
N VAL A 79 -1.46 -6.32 -4.45
CA VAL A 79 -2.77 -5.83 -3.99
C VAL A 79 -3.30 -6.69 -2.87
N PHE A 80 -3.54 -6.07 -1.71
CA PHE A 80 -4.24 -6.64 -0.57
C PHE A 80 -5.62 -5.99 -0.47
N SER A 81 -6.70 -6.74 -0.68
CA SER A 81 -8.03 -6.17 -0.68
C SER A 81 -9.10 -7.10 -0.10
N ALA A 82 -10.13 -6.49 0.48
CA ALA A 82 -11.29 -7.22 0.95
C ALA A 82 -12.02 -7.95 -0.18
N LEU A 83 -12.00 -7.40 -1.39
CA LEU A 83 -12.64 -8.00 -2.57
C LEU A 83 -11.94 -9.30 -3.00
N LEU A 84 -10.61 -9.36 -2.90
CA LEU A 84 -9.81 -10.54 -3.21
C LEU A 84 -9.76 -11.53 -2.03
N GLY A 85 -10.18 -11.11 -0.85
CA GLY A 85 -10.15 -11.92 0.36
C GLY A 85 -8.76 -12.07 1.01
N ASN A 86 -7.75 -11.33 0.51
CA ASN A 86 -6.37 -11.35 0.97
C ASN A 86 -5.95 -10.09 1.74
N GLY A 87 -6.88 -9.22 2.09
CA GLY A 87 -6.55 -7.95 2.77
C GLY A 87 -7.76 -7.07 3.01
N PRO A 88 -7.53 -5.81 3.39
CA PRO A 88 -6.25 -5.21 3.79
C PRO A 88 -5.55 -5.95 4.92
N ILE A 89 -4.21 -5.87 4.95
CA ILE A 89 -3.38 -6.54 5.95
C ILE A 89 -2.82 -5.57 7.00
N GLY A 90 -2.57 -6.09 8.20
CA GLY A 90 -1.91 -5.39 9.28
C GLY A 90 -0.39 -5.59 9.30
N ALA A 91 0.28 -4.97 10.26
CA ALA A 91 1.73 -5.05 10.44
C ALA A 91 2.25 -6.47 10.77
N SER A 92 1.37 -7.40 11.12
CA SER A 92 1.68 -8.83 11.29
C SER A 92 1.52 -9.67 10.02
N GLY A 93 1.06 -9.08 8.91
CA GLY A 93 0.69 -9.79 7.69
C GLY A 93 -0.74 -10.38 7.71
N ASP A 94 -1.43 -10.33 8.85
CA ASP A 94 -2.79 -10.86 8.98
C ASP A 94 -3.82 -9.94 8.33
N VAL A 95 -4.87 -10.54 7.75
CA VAL A 95 -6.01 -9.80 7.20
C VAL A 95 -6.77 -9.06 8.30
N ILE A 96 -6.96 -7.76 8.13
CA ILE A 96 -7.74 -6.93 9.04
C ILE A 96 -9.23 -7.17 8.77
N PRO A 97 -10.02 -7.60 9.77
CA PRO A 97 -11.44 -7.86 9.57
C PRO A 97 -12.26 -6.59 9.37
N ALA A 98 -13.42 -6.72 8.73
CA ALA A 98 -14.42 -5.65 8.52
C ALA A 98 -13.86 -4.44 7.75
N MET A 99 -13.06 -4.71 6.71
CA MET A 99 -12.49 -3.70 5.81
C MET A 99 -13.13 -3.74 4.42
N ASP A 100 -14.46 -3.95 4.36
CA ASP A 100 -15.19 -3.98 3.09
C ASP A 100 -14.92 -2.73 2.24
N GLY A 101 -14.62 -2.92 0.98
CA GLY A 101 -14.31 -1.88 0.01
C GLY A 101 -12.90 -1.29 0.10
N TRP A 102 -12.11 -1.64 1.12
CA TRP A 102 -10.73 -1.15 1.26
C TRP A 102 -9.73 -2.04 0.54
N SER A 103 -8.70 -1.40 -0.01
CA SER A 103 -7.52 -2.08 -0.56
C SER A 103 -6.23 -1.29 -0.30
N GLN A 104 -5.13 -2.04 -0.26
CA GLN A 104 -3.76 -1.55 -0.21
C GLN A 104 -3.07 -2.05 -1.47
N ARG A 105 -2.42 -1.17 -2.22
CA ARG A 105 -1.54 -1.53 -3.34
C ARG A 105 -0.14 -1.07 -3.03
N VAL A 106 0.78 -2.00 -2.98
CA VAL A 106 2.18 -1.76 -2.60
C VAL A 106 3.05 -1.81 -3.84
N PHE A 107 3.93 -0.82 -4.00
CA PHE A 107 4.95 -0.78 -5.03
C PHE A 107 6.31 -0.63 -4.37
N VAL A 108 7.30 -1.32 -4.90
CA VAL A 108 8.71 -1.18 -4.52
C VAL A 108 9.48 -0.80 -5.77
N GLU A 109 10.11 0.36 -5.75
CA GLU A 109 10.71 0.98 -6.93
C GLU A 109 12.16 1.35 -6.65
N HIS A 110 13.08 1.00 -7.55
CA HIS A 110 14.43 1.57 -7.52
C HIS A 110 14.38 3.04 -7.95
N ILE A 111 15.07 3.91 -7.23
CA ILE A 111 15.07 5.35 -7.51
C ILE A 111 16.49 5.90 -7.64
N ASP A 112 16.62 6.97 -8.41
CA ASP A 112 17.89 7.66 -8.59
C ASP A 112 18.34 8.32 -7.27
N PRO A 113 19.57 8.05 -6.77
CA PRO A 113 20.08 8.67 -5.54
C PRO A 113 20.22 10.18 -5.61
N LEU A 114 20.35 10.74 -6.81
CA LEU A 114 20.51 12.18 -7.05
C LEU A 114 19.16 12.86 -7.34
N GLU A 115 18.16 12.07 -7.74
CA GLU A 115 16.80 12.55 -8.05
C GLU A 115 15.77 11.55 -7.53
N ILE A 116 15.44 11.60 -6.25
CA ILE A 116 14.60 10.63 -5.54
C ILE A 116 13.17 10.48 -6.08
N THR A 117 12.75 11.38 -6.95
CA THR A 117 11.45 11.31 -7.66
C THR A 117 11.52 10.46 -8.93
N ARG A 118 12.73 10.21 -9.44
CA ARG A 118 12.96 9.44 -10.66
C ARG A 118 13.09 7.95 -10.35
N VAL A 119 12.19 7.16 -10.92
CA VAL A 119 12.27 5.69 -10.94
C VAL A 119 13.32 5.29 -11.97
N VAL A 120 14.16 4.34 -11.64
CA VAL A 120 15.15 3.71 -12.52
C VAL A 120 14.84 2.24 -12.67
N ALA A 121 15.49 1.58 -13.62
CA ALA A 121 15.31 0.13 -13.82
C ALA A 121 15.76 -0.65 -12.58
N ASP A 122 15.19 -1.83 -12.40
CA ASP A 122 15.50 -2.72 -11.30
C ASP A 122 17.01 -3.05 -11.28
N GLY A 123 17.59 -2.99 -10.10
CA GLY A 123 19.02 -3.17 -9.92
C GLY A 123 19.91 -2.02 -10.40
N ALA A 124 19.37 -0.93 -10.98
CA ALA A 124 20.16 0.22 -11.42
C ALA A 124 20.58 1.17 -10.27
N SER A 125 20.07 0.97 -9.08
CA SER A 125 20.37 1.74 -7.87
C SER A 125 20.15 0.88 -6.64
N ASP A 126 20.94 1.11 -5.58
CA ASP A 126 20.72 0.48 -4.26
C ASP A 126 19.62 1.18 -3.44
N LEU A 127 19.07 2.29 -3.93
CA LEU A 127 18.07 3.06 -3.22
C LEU A 127 16.67 2.64 -3.66
N MET A 128 15.87 2.15 -2.72
CA MET A 128 14.50 1.74 -2.94
C MET A 128 13.52 2.69 -2.27
N ARG A 129 12.40 2.89 -2.94
CA ARG A 129 11.24 3.60 -2.43
C ARG A 129 10.06 2.65 -2.37
N VAL A 130 9.41 2.58 -1.22
CA VAL A 130 8.13 1.89 -1.07
C VAL A 130 7.02 2.92 -1.15
N ARG A 131 5.99 2.61 -1.92
CA ARG A 131 4.81 3.44 -2.12
C ARG A 131 3.57 2.59 -1.94
N VAL A 132 2.73 2.96 -0.99
CA VAL A 132 1.46 2.28 -0.71
C VAL A 132 0.32 3.22 -1.06
N VAL A 133 -0.52 2.77 -1.98
CA VAL A 133 -1.76 3.45 -2.38
C VAL A 133 -2.92 2.79 -1.65
N ILE A 134 -3.67 3.58 -0.89
CA ILE A 134 -4.86 3.12 -0.19
C ILE A 134 -6.09 3.59 -0.93
N GLU A 135 -6.91 2.64 -1.33
CA GLU A 135 -8.12 2.86 -2.11
C GLU A 135 -9.36 2.41 -1.34
N TYR A 136 -10.47 3.05 -1.66
CA TYR A 136 -11.78 2.66 -1.15
C TYR A 136 -12.81 2.64 -2.28
N GLN A 137 -13.58 1.58 -2.32
CA GLN A 137 -14.74 1.42 -3.20
C GLN A 137 -16.00 1.25 -2.37
N GLY A 138 -16.85 2.26 -2.37
CA GLY A 138 -18.15 2.21 -1.71
C GLY A 138 -19.11 1.28 -2.45
N PRO A 139 -20.22 0.86 -1.79
CA PRO A 139 -21.17 -0.09 -2.37
C PRO A 139 -21.82 0.38 -3.69
N SER A 140 -21.82 1.68 -3.97
CA SER A 140 -22.40 2.29 -5.17
C SER A 140 -21.34 2.78 -6.17
N ASP A 141 -20.06 2.62 -5.86
CA ASP A 141 -18.97 3.08 -6.71
C ASP A 141 -18.66 2.04 -7.79
N SER A 142 -18.47 2.46 -9.03
CA SER A 142 -18.10 1.58 -10.14
C SER A 142 -16.63 1.17 -10.07
N GLU A 143 -15.79 2.01 -9.45
CA GLU A 143 -14.34 1.82 -9.38
C GLU A 143 -13.81 2.25 -8.00
N PRO A 144 -12.69 1.67 -7.52
CA PRO A 144 -12.02 2.14 -6.32
C PRO A 144 -11.46 3.55 -6.53
N ARG A 145 -11.43 4.33 -5.45
CA ARG A 145 -10.89 5.67 -5.40
C ARG A 145 -9.70 5.74 -4.45
N GLU A 146 -8.58 6.30 -4.90
CA GLU A 146 -7.46 6.60 -4.01
C GLU A 146 -7.90 7.58 -2.91
N ILE A 147 -7.67 7.20 -1.66
CA ILE A 147 -7.94 8.03 -0.48
C ILE A 147 -6.65 8.67 0.01
N THR A 148 -5.57 7.91 0.06
CA THR A 148 -4.25 8.41 0.46
C THR A 148 -3.13 7.58 -0.14
N ARG A 149 -1.93 8.14 -0.06
CA ARG A 149 -0.68 7.48 -0.44
C ARG A 149 0.36 7.70 0.64
N VAL A 150 0.99 6.63 1.08
CA VAL A 150 2.11 6.67 2.01
C VAL A 150 3.37 6.25 1.26
N THR A 151 4.44 7.03 1.40
CA THR A 151 5.69 6.77 0.68
C THR A 151 6.87 6.95 1.63
N TRP A 152 7.85 6.05 1.55
CA TRP A 152 9.10 6.16 2.31
C TRP A 152 10.27 5.58 1.52
N ILE A 153 11.47 5.94 1.92
CA ILE A 153 12.69 5.30 1.43
C ILE A 153 12.98 4.10 2.33
N ALA A 154 13.16 2.94 1.72
CA ALA A 154 13.52 1.74 2.46
C ALA A 154 14.90 1.95 3.13
N PRO A 155 15.03 1.63 4.44
CA PRO A 155 16.30 1.75 5.13
C PRO A 155 17.32 0.81 4.50
N GLY A 156 18.47 1.36 4.09
CA GLY A 156 19.59 0.54 3.67
C GLY A 156 20.12 -0.23 4.88
N ARG A 157 19.81 -1.52 5.01
CA ARG A 157 20.64 -2.38 5.84
C ARG A 157 21.89 -2.67 5.02
N GLY A 158 23.03 -2.16 5.49
CA GLY A 158 24.32 -2.61 4.96
C GLY A 158 24.42 -4.12 5.18
N ASP A 159 24.88 -4.81 4.16
CA ASP A 159 25.25 -6.22 4.18
C ASP A 159 26.25 -6.50 5.30
#